data_c996f476da6f0c60024e1e53ea310f03
#
_entry.id   c996f476da6f0c60024e1e53ea310f03
#
_cell.length_a   1.000
_cell.length_b   1.000
_cell.length_c   1.000
_cell.angle_alpha   90.00
_cell.angle_beta   90.00
_cell.angle_gamma   90.00
#
_symmetry.space_group_name_H-M   'P 1'
#
loop_
_entity.id
_entity.type
_entity.pdbx_description
1 polymer ?
#
loop_
_entity_poly.entity_id
_entity_poly.type
_entity_poly.pdbx_seq_one_letter_code
_entity_poly.pdbx_strand_id
1 'polypeptide(L)'
;MSEALFHCENYFHIGAYAECVDAARACADADGVDAVRRDAFVARSRVAMGEGEIVARETAEDAPAALRAVKLLALYETNEDEKARQSAMEAIGEMLADEHASGDATTRLVGATLLAREGNYVEAMRLCHGGSSLELNAMMVNLLCKMDRAELAEKQAKMMQQIDDDSTIAQLACAWANCASGGKKIQDASYIYQELGDKYKWTPKLYNGSAVCSMMMNSYEDAERDLLEAVAIDPKDGETLANLAACALHLGKSSARFVNAMKQAGVANEALTKIASLERDFDRAAAAVVL
;
A
#
# COMPACT_ATOMS: atom_id res chain seq x y z
N MET A 1 -17.24 17.06 6.13
CA MET A 1 -16.81 16.25 4.98
C MET A 1 -18.02 15.93 4.13
N SER A 2 -17.98 16.18 2.82
CA SER A 2 -19.12 15.86 1.93
C SER A 2 -19.26 14.33 1.81
N GLU A 3 -20.49 13.84 1.62
CA GLU A 3 -20.77 12.40 1.42
C GLU A 3 -19.97 11.82 0.25
N ALA A 4 -19.80 12.58 -0.82
CA ALA A 4 -19.05 12.16 -1.98
C ALA A 4 -17.52 12.05 -1.72
N LEU A 5 -16.94 12.92 -0.86
CA LEU A 5 -15.54 12.79 -0.45
C LEU A 5 -15.33 11.54 0.42
N PHE A 6 -16.29 11.21 1.27
CA PHE A 6 -16.28 9.97 2.05
C PHE A 6 -16.22 8.72 1.12
N HIS A 7 -17.01 8.69 0.05
CA HIS A 7 -16.94 7.59 -0.92
C HIS A 7 -15.60 7.53 -1.66
N CYS A 8 -15.06 8.69 -2.06
CA CYS A 8 -13.75 8.78 -2.70
C CYS A 8 -12.65 8.16 -1.82
N GLU A 9 -12.61 8.49 -0.54
CA GLU A 9 -11.65 7.96 0.42
C GLU A 9 -11.80 6.44 0.61
N ASN A 10 -13.04 5.97 0.80
CA ASN A 10 -13.28 4.54 0.99
C ASN A 10 -12.85 3.73 -0.23
N TYR A 11 -13.19 4.15 -1.44
CA TYR A 11 -12.77 3.49 -2.68
C TYR A 11 -11.24 3.48 -2.81
N PHE A 12 -10.57 4.59 -2.48
CA PHE A 12 -9.11 4.62 -2.48
C PHE A 12 -8.51 3.59 -1.52
N HIS A 13 -9.00 3.53 -0.28
CA HIS A 13 -8.43 2.66 0.74
C HIS A 13 -8.59 1.17 0.43
N ILE A 14 -9.71 0.77 -0.18
CA ILE A 14 -9.88 -0.63 -0.61
C ILE A 14 -9.17 -0.97 -1.93
N GLY A 15 -8.57 0.04 -2.63
CA GLY A 15 -7.90 -0.17 -3.90
C GLY A 15 -8.82 -0.10 -5.13
N ALA A 16 -10.03 0.45 -5.00
CA ALA A 16 -10.96 0.72 -6.10
C ALA A 16 -10.65 2.11 -6.70
N TYR A 17 -9.48 2.22 -7.34
CA TYR A 17 -8.92 3.53 -7.75
C TYR A 17 -9.74 4.21 -8.84
N ALA A 18 -10.29 3.48 -9.80
CA ALA A 18 -11.14 4.05 -10.83
C ALA A 18 -12.44 4.62 -10.23
N GLU A 19 -13.07 3.89 -9.31
CA GLU A 19 -14.26 4.33 -8.60
C GLU A 19 -13.96 5.54 -7.69
N CYS A 20 -12.76 5.62 -7.11
CA CYS A 20 -12.31 6.79 -6.37
C CYS A 20 -12.28 8.04 -7.27
N VAL A 21 -11.70 7.94 -8.47
CA VAL A 21 -11.65 9.04 -9.44
C VAL A 21 -13.06 9.43 -9.90
N ASP A 22 -13.95 8.48 -10.12
CA ASP A 22 -15.33 8.76 -10.53
C ASP A 22 -16.15 9.40 -9.38
N ALA A 23 -15.97 8.94 -8.14
CA ALA A 23 -16.59 9.56 -6.96
C ALA A 23 -16.10 10.99 -6.74
N ALA A 24 -14.81 11.26 -7.01
CA ALA A 24 -14.25 12.60 -6.92
C ALA A 24 -14.91 13.60 -7.88
N ARG A 25 -15.36 13.16 -9.06
CA ARG A 25 -16.11 14.01 -10.01
C ARG A 25 -17.46 14.48 -9.44
N ALA A 26 -18.09 13.66 -8.60
CA ALA A 26 -19.31 14.06 -7.90
C ALA A 26 -19.06 15.09 -6.79
N CYS A 27 -17.80 15.30 -6.38
CA CYS A 27 -17.36 16.32 -5.42
C CYS A 27 -16.83 17.58 -6.11
N ALA A 28 -17.21 17.88 -7.35
CA ALA A 28 -16.68 19.01 -8.12
C ALA A 28 -16.86 20.36 -7.40
N ASP A 29 -17.91 20.51 -6.60
CA ASP A 29 -18.23 21.74 -5.85
C ASP A 29 -17.45 21.85 -4.51
N ALA A 30 -16.56 20.88 -4.18
CA ALA A 30 -15.70 21.00 -3.01
C ALA A 30 -14.72 22.17 -3.19
N ASP A 31 -14.50 22.92 -2.14
CA ASP A 31 -13.58 24.05 -2.13
C ASP A 31 -12.59 23.98 -0.95
N GLY A 32 -11.58 24.83 -0.97
CA GLY A 32 -10.59 24.94 0.09
C GLY A 32 -9.85 23.61 0.36
N VAL A 33 -9.80 23.22 1.63
CA VAL A 33 -9.06 22.02 2.10
C VAL A 33 -9.65 20.73 1.54
N ASP A 34 -10.98 20.64 1.43
CA ASP A 34 -11.66 19.46 0.90
C ASP A 34 -11.37 19.26 -0.59
N ALA A 35 -11.23 20.33 -1.37
CA ALA A 35 -10.82 20.26 -2.77
C ALA A 35 -9.40 19.71 -2.91
N VAL A 36 -8.44 20.21 -2.12
CA VAL A 36 -7.06 19.73 -2.13
C VAL A 36 -6.99 18.25 -1.73
N ARG A 37 -7.76 17.85 -0.72
CA ARG A 37 -7.83 16.46 -0.26
C ARG A 37 -8.39 15.54 -1.34
N ARG A 38 -9.51 15.94 -1.97
CA ARG A 38 -10.09 15.23 -3.13
C ARG A 38 -9.06 15.05 -4.24
N ASP A 39 -8.39 16.14 -4.65
CA ASP A 39 -7.42 16.11 -5.75
C ASP A 39 -6.20 15.26 -5.40
N ALA A 40 -5.78 15.22 -4.12
CA ALA A 40 -4.72 14.34 -3.65
C ALA A 40 -5.12 12.85 -3.74
N PHE A 41 -6.37 12.48 -3.41
CA PHE A 41 -6.85 11.10 -3.61
C PHE A 41 -6.93 10.73 -5.08
N VAL A 42 -7.39 11.63 -5.95
CA VAL A 42 -7.41 11.43 -7.41
C VAL A 42 -5.98 11.21 -7.94
N ALA A 43 -5.05 12.09 -7.59
CA ALA A 43 -3.67 11.98 -8.03
C ALA A 43 -3.01 10.68 -7.55
N ARG A 44 -3.19 10.31 -6.28
CA ARG A 44 -2.68 9.04 -5.70
C ARG A 44 -3.31 7.83 -6.36
N SER A 45 -4.62 7.87 -6.68
CA SER A 45 -5.30 6.79 -7.41
C SER A 45 -4.73 6.62 -8.81
N ARG A 46 -4.46 7.71 -9.53
CA ARG A 46 -3.84 7.68 -10.87
C ARG A 46 -2.40 7.13 -10.81
N VAL A 47 -1.63 7.50 -9.79
CA VAL A 47 -0.30 6.89 -9.57
C VAL A 47 -0.42 5.38 -9.38
N ALA A 48 -1.36 4.93 -8.55
CA ALA A 48 -1.59 3.50 -8.30
C ALA A 48 -2.08 2.74 -9.54
N MET A 49 -2.76 3.42 -10.48
CA MET A 49 -3.15 2.85 -11.78
C MET A 49 -2.02 2.89 -12.84
N GLY A 50 -0.80 3.31 -12.47
CA GLY A 50 0.34 3.39 -13.40
C GLY A 50 0.40 4.66 -14.24
N GLU A 51 -0.43 5.67 -13.94
CA GLU A 51 -0.45 6.96 -14.64
C GLU A 51 0.48 8.01 -13.99
N GLY A 52 1.51 7.58 -13.25
CA GLY A 52 2.39 8.48 -12.50
C GLY A 52 3.09 9.54 -13.36
N GLU A 53 3.52 9.21 -14.58
CA GLU A 53 4.12 10.18 -15.50
C GLU A 53 3.16 11.33 -15.86
N ILE A 54 1.87 11.01 -16.01
CA ILE A 54 0.84 12.01 -16.30
C ILE A 54 0.65 12.91 -15.09
N VAL A 55 0.54 12.33 -13.88
CA VAL A 55 0.41 13.09 -12.63
C VAL A 55 1.62 14.01 -12.43
N ALA A 56 2.83 13.52 -12.66
CA ALA A 56 4.04 14.32 -12.52
C ALA A 56 4.08 15.51 -13.49
N ARG A 57 3.59 15.33 -14.72
CA ARG A 57 3.54 16.39 -15.75
C ARG A 57 2.44 17.41 -15.51
N GLU A 58 1.25 16.95 -15.05
CA GLU A 58 0.07 17.80 -14.86
C GLU A 58 0.12 18.63 -13.57
N THR A 59 0.90 18.18 -12.58
CA THR A 59 1.01 18.90 -11.29
C THR A 59 1.95 20.10 -11.43
N ALA A 60 1.39 21.30 -11.28
CA ALA A 60 2.12 22.57 -11.36
C ALA A 60 3.10 22.74 -10.16
N GLU A 61 4.15 23.55 -10.35
CA GLU A 61 5.14 23.80 -9.28
C GLU A 61 4.57 24.63 -8.12
N ASP A 62 3.57 25.46 -8.37
CA ASP A 62 2.86 26.29 -7.40
C ASP A 62 1.60 25.61 -6.83
N ALA A 63 1.40 24.30 -7.13
CA ALA A 63 0.29 23.53 -6.60
C ALA A 63 0.38 23.41 -5.06
N PRO A 64 -0.74 23.15 -4.36
CA PRO A 64 -0.74 22.87 -2.92
C PRO A 64 0.30 21.79 -2.52
N ALA A 65 0.85 21.90 -1.30
CA ALA A 65 1.90 21.00 -0.81
C ALA A 65 1.54 19.52 -0.95
N ALA A 66 0.28 19.14 -0.64
CA ALA A 66 -0.23 17.79 -0.82
C ALA A 66 -0.02 17.25 -2.25
N LEU A 67 -0.37 18.04 -3.26
CA LEU A 67 -0.26 17.64 -4.68
C LEU A 67 1.20 17.59 -5.14
N ARG A 68 2.02 18.54 -4.70
CA ARG A 68 3.47 18.51 -4.98
C ARG A 68 4.14 17.28 -4.36
N ALA A 69 3.75 16.90 -3.15
CA ALA A 69 4.23 15.67 -2.53
C ALA A 69 3.81 14.42 -3.35
N VAL A 70 2.55 14.35 -3.82
CA VAL A 70 2.10 13.25 -4.69
C VAL A 70 2.85 13.24 -6.03
N LYS A 71 3.21 14.40 -6.60
CA LYS A 71 4.10 14.48 -7.76
C LYS A 71 5.46 13.82 -7.50
N LEU A 72 6.05 14.03 -6.32
CA LEU A 72 7.32 13.39 -5.95
C LEU A 72 7.17 11.88 -5.78
N LEU A 73 6.05 11.42 -5.21
CA LEU A 73 5.73 9.99 -5.16
C LEU A 73 5.63 9.40 -6.57
N ALA A 74 4.93 10.09 -7.48
CA ALA A 74 4.79 9.67 -8.87
C ALA A 74 6.16 9.57 -9.57
N LEU A 75 7.02 10.57 -9.40
CA LEU A 75 8.38 10.58 -9.95
C LEU A 75 9.24 9.44 -9.39
N TYR A 76 9.13 9.15 -8.10
CA TYR A 76 9.85 8.05 -7.46
C TYR A 76 9.41 6.68 -8.01
N GLU A 77 8.11 6.49 -8.23
CA GLU A 77 7.55 5.20 -8.67
C GLU A 77 7.77 4.92 -10.16
N THR A 78 7.74 5.96 -11.00
CA THR A 78 7.85 5.79 -12.45
C THR A 78 9.29 5.73 -12.95
N ASN A 79 10.26 6.20 -12.16
CA ASN A 79 11.67 6.18 -12.56
C ASN A 79 12.41 4.94 -12.06
N GLU A 80 13.04 4.24 -13.00
CA GLU A 80 13.97 3.15 -12.67
C GLU A 80 15.39 3.67 -12.33
N ASP A 81 15.71 4.92 -12.69
CA ASP A 81 17.01 5.54 -12.41
C ASP A 81 17.13 5.90 -10.93
N GLU A 82 18.13 5.35 -10.28
CA GLU A 82 18.49 5.59 -8.88
C GLU A 82 18.67 7.09 -8.58
N LYS A 83 19.25 7.86 -9.51
CA LYS A 83 19.47 9.29 -9.34
C LYS A 83 18.15 10.07 -9.32
N ALA A 84 17.18 9.67 -10.16
CA ALA A 84 15.86 10.30 -10.19
C ALA A 84 15.10 10.01 -8.88
N ARG A 85 15.18 8.78 -8.35
CA ARG A 85 14.63 8.42 -7.05
C ARG A 85 15.27 9.20 -5.91
N GLN A 86 16.60 9.30 -5.93
CA GLN A 86 17.36 10.09 -4.95
C GLN A 86 16.94 11.57 -4.98
N SER A 87 16.77 12.15 -6.17
CA SER A 87 16.31 13.54 -6.32
C SER A 87 14.89 13.74 -5.75
N ALA A 88 13.98 12.77 -5.93
CA ALA A 88 12.65 12.83 -5.34
C ALA A 88 12.71 12.72 -3.79
N MET A 89 13.61 11.90 -3.26
CA MET A 89 13.86 11.79 -1.81
C MET A 89 14.41 13.08 -1.21
N GLU A 90 15.35 13.74 -1.88
CA GLU A 90 15.90 15.03 -1.46
C GLU A 90 14.81 16.11 -1.47
N ALA A 91 14.04 16.20 -2.54
CA ALA A 91 12.96 17.17 -2.69
C ALA A 91 11.84 16.99 -1.63
N ILE A 92 11.44 15.77 -1.29
CA ILE A 92 10.47 15.54 -0.22
C ILE A 92 11.08 15.90 1.15
N GLY A 93 12.38 15.66 1.36
CA GLY A 93 13.10 16.07 2.55
C GLY A 93 13.10 17.60 2.74
N GLU A 94 13.31 18.36 1.68
CA GLU A 94 13.22 19.82 1.69
C GLU A 94 11.80 20.30 2.03
N MET A 95 10.77 19.68 1.42
CA MET A 95 9.37 19.98 1.74
C MET A 95 9.02 19.70 3.21
N LEU A 96 9.55 18.63 3.78
CA LEU A 96 9.31 18.27 5.18
C LEU A 96 10.08 19.17 6.17
N ALA A 97 11.11 19.86 5.71
CA ALA A 97 11.83 20.88 6.50
C ALA A 97 11.09 22.24 6.53
N ASP A 98 10.18 22.49 5.59
CA ASP A 98 9.31 23.66 5.59
C ASP A 98 8.17 23.47 6.56
N GLU A 99 7.97 24.41 7.49
CA GLU A 99 6.94 24.35 8.54
C GLU A 99 5.52 24.28 7.98
N HIS A 100 5.23 24.98 6.87
CA HIS A 100 3.90 24.97 6.26
C HIS A 100 3.64 23.64 5.52
N ALA A 101 4.59 23.15 4.76
CA ALA A 101 4.43 21.88 4.02
C ALA A 101 4.41 20.67 4.96
N SER A 102 5.22 20.68 6.02
CA SER A 102 5.24 19.61 7.02
C SER A 102 3.98 19.57 7.91
N GLY A 103 3.20 20.63 7.95
CA GLY A 103 1.87 20.65 8.59
C GLY A 103 0.81 19.85 7.82
N ASP A 104 1.00 19.64 6.51
CA ASP A 104 0.06 18.89 5.68
C ASP A 104 0.18 17.35 5.89
N ALA A 105 -0.96 16.70 6.17
CA ALA A 105 -1.00 15.27 6.45
C ALA A 105 -0.60 14.41 5.24
N THR A 106 -0.97 14.82 4.01
CA THR A 106 -0.62 14.10 2.78
C THR A 106 0.86 14.19 2.49
N THR A 107 1.48 15.36 2.69
CA THR A 107 2.92 15.56 2.53
C THR A 107 3.70 14.65 3.49
N ARG A 108 3.29 14.60 4.76
CA ARG A 108 3.89 13.70 5.76
C ARG A 108 3.70 12.24 5.40
N LEU A 109 2.51 11.86 4.92
CA LEU A 109 2.21 10.49 4.52
C LEU A 109 3.05 10.04 3.33
N VAL A 110 3.20 10.89 2.31
CA VAL A 110 4.07 10.61 1.17
C VAL A 110 5.53 10.47 1.62
N GLY A 111 6.03 11.40 2.43
CA GLY A 111 7.38 11.31 2.98
C GLY A 111 7.61 10.02 3.79
N ALA A 112 6.64 9.64 4.64
CA ALA A 112 6.70 8.40 5.39
C ALA A 112 6.67 7.17 4.46
N THR A 113 5.90 7.22 3.37
CA THR A 113 5.83 6.14 2.37
C THR A 113 7.15 5.96 1.65
N LEU A 114 7.77 7.04 1.20
CA LEU A 114 9.07 7.00 0.51
C LEU A 114 10.18 6.50 1.44
N LEU A 115 10.25 7.02 2.67
CA LEU A 115 11.21 6.54 3.66
C LEU A 115 11.02 5.05 4.00
N ALA A 116 9.78 4.58 4.07
CA ALA A 116 9.48 3.17 4.32
C ALA A 116 9.93 2.26 3.15
N ARG A 117 9.85 2.74 1.92
CA ARG A 117 10.36 2.02 0.72
C ARG A 117 11.88 1.89 0.73
N GLU A 118 12.57 2.92 1.24
CA GLU A 118 14.03 2.90 1.47
C GLU A 118 14.45 2.12 2.74
N GLY A 119 13.47 1.51 3.47
CA GLY A 119 13.75 0.77 4.70
C GLY A 119 13.98 1.65 5.94
N ASN A 120 13.83 2.96 5.83
CA ASN A 120 14.04 3.92 6.92
C ASN A 120 12.79 4.03 7.82
N TYR A 121 12.37 2.92 8.40
CA TYR A 121 11.11 2.81 9.16
C TYR A 121 11.03 3.74 10.37
N VAL A 122 12.17 3.98 11.06
CA VAL A 122 12.20 4.85 12.24
C VAL A 122 11.88 6.30 11.87
N GLU A 123 12.48 6.82 10.80
CA GLU A 123 12.21 8.19 10.34
C GLU A 123 10.78 8.30 9.77
N ALA A 124 10.32 7.26 9.06
CA ALA A 124 8.92 7.19 8.60
C ALA A 124 7.93 7.26 9.78
N MET A 125 8.20 6.54 10.88
CA MET A 125 7.38 6.60 12.09
C MET A 125 7.37 7.99 12.74
N ARG A 126 8.49 8.71 12.74
CA ARG A 126 8.56 10.09 13.24
C ARG A 126 7.61 11.02 12.50
N LEU A 127 7.50 10.88 11.18
CA LEU A 127 6.57 11.64 10.35
C LEU A 127 5.11 11.30 10.66
N CYS A 128 4.81 10.05 11.02
CA CYS A 128 3.46 9.63 11.40
C CYS A 128 3.06 10.07 12.81
N HIS A 129 4.04 10.30 13.69
CA HIS A 129 3.79 10.58 15.11
C HIS A 129 3.06 11.91 15.33
N GLY A 130 2.07 11.92 16.24
CA GLY A 130 1.31 13.13 16.61
C GLY A 130 0.35 13.62 15.52
N GLY A 131 0.14 12.88 14.44
CA GLY A 131 -0.83 13.20 13.39
C GLY A 131 -2.26 12.84 13.81
N SER A 132 -3.19 13.78 13.58
CA SER A 132 -4.63 13.55 13.76
C SER A 132 -5.27 12.78 12.59
N SER A 133 -4.55 12.61 11.49
CA SER A 133 -5.04 11.90 10.30
C SER A 133 -5.08 10.38 10.53
N LEU A 134 -6.21 9.76 10.21
CA LEU A 134 -6.35 8.30 10.23
C LEU A 134 -5.38 7.61 9.27
N GLU A 135 -5.05 8.23 8.12
CA GLU A 135 -4.07 7.68 7.18
C GLU A 135 -2.65 7.62 7.78
N LEU A 136 -2.22 8.66 8.51
CA LEU A 136 -0.93 8.65 9.21
C LEU A 136 -0.91 7.59 10.32
N ASN A 137 -2.01 7.43 11.04
CA ASN A 137 -2.14 6.39 12.06
C ASN A 137 -2.11 4.99 11.43
N ALA A 138 -2.77 4.78 10.29
CA ALA A 138 -2.71 3.52 9.54
C ALA A 138 -1.30 3.22 9.01
N MET A 139 -0.60 4.24 8.52
CA MET A 139 0.81 4.11 8.13
C MET A 139 1.68 3.70 9.33
N MET A 140 1.43 4.26 10.52
CA MET A 140 2.10 3.83 11.76
C MET A 140 1.85 2.35 12.05
N VAL A 141 0.60 1.87 11.93
CA VAL A 141 0.27 0.44 12.10
C VAL A 141 1.05 -0.42 11.11
N ASN A 142 1.08 -0.03 9.83
CA ASN A 142 1.80 -0.76 8.78
C ASN A 142 3.31 -0.84 9.07
N LEU A 143 3.92 0.28 9.48
CA LEU A 143 5.34 0.32 9.85
C LEU A 143 5.65 -0.58 11.05
N LEU A 144 4.78 -0.57 12.08
CA LEU A 144 4.93 -1.43 13.25
C LEU A 144 4.82 -2.92 12.88
N CYS A 145 3.90 -3.28 11.98
CA CYS A 145 3.81 -4.64 11.45
C CYS A 145 5.10 -5.04 10.70
N LYS A 146 5.63 -4.16 9.83
CA LYS A 146 6.89 -4.39 9.10
C LYS A 146 8.11 -4.53 10.02
N MET A 147 8.07 -3.90 11.19
CA MET A 147 9.13 -3.97 12.21
C MET A 147 8.93 -5.12 13.21
N ASP A 148 7.97 -6.02 12.97
CA ASP A 148 7.62 -7.13 13.87
C ASP A 148 7.22 -6.66 15.28
N ARG A 149 6.49 -5.54 15.35
CA ARG A 149 5.97 -4.95 16.60
C ARG A 149 4.44 -5.10 16.68
N ALA A 150 3.94 -6.32 16.55
CA ALA A 150 2.52 -6.63 16.48
C ALA A 150 1.71 -6.07 17.67
N GLU A 151 2.26 -6.13 18.91
CA GLU A 151 1.59 -5.59 20.10
C GLU A 151 1.37 -4.07 20.03
N LEU A 152 2.34 -3.33 19.48
CA LEU A 152 2.22 -1.89 19.30
C LEU A 152 1.30 -1.55 18.14
N ALA A 153 1.34 -2.33 17.05
CA ALA A 153 0.42 -2.20 15.94
C ALA A 153 -1.04 -2.38 16.39
N GLU A 154 -1.30 -3.38 17.23
CA GLU A 154 -2.64 -3.61 17.80
C GLU A 154 -3.12 -2.43 18.67
N LYS A 155 -2.25 -1.89 19.52
CA LYS A 155 -2.60 -0.72 20.34
C LYS A 155 -2.95 0.49 19.47
N GLN A 156 -2.16 0.73 18.42
CA GLN A 156 -2.40 1.83 17.48
C GLN A 156 -3.71 1.62 16.70
N ALA A 157 -3.98 0.40 16.21
CA ALA A 157 -5.21 0.07 15.52
C ALA A 157 -6.44 0.26 16.42
N LYS A 158 -6.37 -0.15 17.70
CA LYS A 158 -7.45 0.11 18.68
C LYS A 158 -7.69 1.60 18.94
N MET A 159 -6.63 2.41 18.95
CA MET A 159 -6.80 3.87 19.04
C MET A 159 -7.53 4.44 17.82
N MET A 160 -7.25 3.92 16.61
CA MET A 160 -7.96 4.32 15.40
C MET A 160 -9.45 3.97 15.47
N GLN A 161 -9.79 2.77 15.95
CA GLN A 161 -11.18 2.36 16.16
C GLN A 161 -11.93 3.26 17.17
N GLN A 162 -11.25 3.78 18.19
CA GLN A 162 -11.85 4.72 19.13
C GLN A 162 -12.13 6.09 18.51
N ILE A 163 -11.41 6.46 17.45
CA ILE A 163 -11.63 7.71 16.71
C ILE A 163 -12.79 7.54 15.72
N ASP A 164 -12.75 6.45 14.94
CA ASP A 164 -13.77 6.13 13.92
C ASP A 164 -13.69 4.63 13.60
N ASP A 165 -14.61 3.84 14.14
CA ASP A 165 -14.66 2.38 13.99
C ASP A 165 -15.24 1.95 12.63
N ASP A 166 -16.05 2.81 12.01
CA ASP A 166 -16.65 2.58 10.70
C ASP A 166 -15.72 2.95 9.53
N SER A 167 -14.62 3.65 9.82
CA SER A 167 -13.66 4.07 8.80
C SER A 167 -12.98 2.86 8.15
N THR A 168 -13.06 2.77 6.82
CA THR A 168 -12.44 1.72 6.03
C THR A 168 -10.93 1.57 6.32
N ILE A 169 -10.21 2.69 6.49
CA ILE A 169 -8.78 2.64 6.78
C ILE A 169 -8.50 2.14 8.21
N ALA A 170 -9.37 2.43 9.18
CA ALA A 170 -9.24 1.90 10.53
C ALA A 170 -9.51 0.39 10.55
N GLN A 171 -10.53 -0.08 9.83
CA GLN A 171 -10.82 -1.52 9.68
C GLN A 171 -9.65 -2.25 9.00
N LEU A 172 -9.09 -1.72 7.92
CA LEU A 172 -7.91 -2.29 7.26
C LEU A 172 -6.69 -2.32 8.19
N ALA A 173 -6.45 -1.26 8.97
CA ALA A 173 -5.36 -1.23 9.93
C ALA A 173 -5.53 -2.31 11.02
N CYS A 174 -6.77 -2.56 11.49
CA CYS A 174 -7.07 -3.66 12.40
C CYS A 174 -6.81 -5.03 11.76
N ALA A 175 -7.19 -5.22 10.49
CA ALA A 175 -6.90 -6.46 9.77
C ALA A 175 -5.39 -6.72 9.67
N TRP A 176 -4.58 -5.70 9.34
CA TRP A 176 -3.11 -5.82 9.29
C TRP A 176 -2.51 -6.18 10.65
N ALA A 177 -2.94 -5.49 11.72
CA ALA A 177 -2.47 -5.77 13.08
C ALA A 177 -2.87 -7.18 13.55
N ASN A 178 -4.08 -7.64 13.20
CA ASN A 178 -4.57 -8.98 13.50
C ASN A 178 -3.77 -10.06 12.76
N CYS A 179 -3.45 -9.86 11.47
CA CYS A 179 -2.56 -10.74 10.72
C CYS A 179 -1.16 -10.79 11.37
N ALA A 180 -0.58 -9.64 11.70
CA ALA A 180 0.74 -9.57 12.36
C ALA A 180 0.74 -10.24 13.74
N SER A 181 -0.36 -10.18 14.48
CA SER A 181 -0.51 -10.85 15.78
C SER A 181 -0.68 -12.37 15.67
N GLY A 182 -1.25 -12.85 14.58
CA GLY A 182 -1.43 -14.27 14.30
C GLY A 182 -2.49 -14.98 15.15
N GLY A 183 -2.47 -16.32 15.12
CA GLY A 183 -3.36 -17.15 15.91
C GLY A 183 -4.84 -16.96 15.57
N LYS A 184 -5.71 -16.85 16.58
CA LYS A 184 -7.16 -16.69 16.37
C LYS A 184 -7.54 -15.37 15.70
N LYS A 185 -6.70 -14.33 15.81
CA LYS A 185 -6.97 -13.01 15.24
C LYS A 185 -6.93 -12.98 13.71
N ILE A 186 -6.31 -13.98 13.08
CA ILE A 186 -6.32 -14.12 11.63
C ILE A 186 -7.75 -14.28 11.10
N GLN A 187 -8.59 -15.01 11.83
CA GLN A 187 -9.99 -15.18 11.46
C GLN A 187 -10.76 -13.83 11.53
N ASP A 188 -10.47 -13.01 12.56
CA ASP A 188 -11.06 -11.68 12.67
C ASP A 188 -10.62 -10.79 11.51
N ALA A 189 -9.35 -10.87 11.09
CA ALA A 189 -8.86 -10.16 9.91
C ALA A 189 -9.57 -10.60 8.62
N SER A 190 -9.78 -11.91 8.45
CA SER A 190 -10.51 -12.47 7.29
C SER A 190 -11.94 -11.92 7.21
N TYR A 191 -12.65 -11.82 8.32
CA TYR A 191 -14.00 -11.22 8.36
C TYR A 191 -14.00 -9.75 7.96
N ILE A 192 -13.00 -8.97 8.37
CA ILE A 192 -12.88 -7.57 7.97
C ILE A 192 -12.72 -7.44 6.45
N TYR A 193 -11.85 -8.23 5.82
CA TYR A 193 -11.69 -8.20 4.36
C TYR A 193 -12.98 -8.59 3.63
N GLN A 194 -13.68 -9.61 4.14
CA GLN A 194 -14.95 -10.06 3.58
C GLN A 194 -16.02 -8.97 3.71
N GLU A 195 -16.17 -8.37 4.87
CA GLU A 195 -17.13 -7.29 5.11
C GLU A 195 -16.87 -6.09 4.18
N LEU A 196 -15.62 -5.67 4.02
CA LEU A 196 -15.26 -4.58 3.13
C LEU A 196 -15.52 -4.91 1.65
N GLY A 197 -15.23 -6.15 1.23
CA GLY A 197 -15.50 -6.60 -0.12
C GLY A 197 -16.99 -6.62 -0.43
N ASP A 198 -17.82 -7.13 0.48
CA ASP A 198 -19.27 -7.24 0.34
C ASP A 198 -19.96 -5.86 0.45
N LYS A 199 -19.45 -4.97 1.30
CA LYS A 199 -20.01 -3.63 1.51
C LYS A 199 -19.75 -2.69 0.34
N TYR A 200 -18.57 -2.76 -0.26
CA TYR A 200 -18.16 -1.84 -1.32
C TYR A 200 -17.94 -2.56 -2.65
N LYS A 201 -16.80 -3.22 -2.78
CA LYS A 201 -16.41 -3.95 -3.99
C LYS A 201 -15.19 -4.80 -3.68
N TRP A 202 -15.16 -6.01 -4.21
CA TRP A 202 -13.98 -6.83 -4.20
C TRP A 202 -12.91 -6.29 -5.16
N THR A 203 -11.71 -6.07 -4.64
CA THR A 203 -10.56 -5.55 -5.37
C THR A 203 -9.36 -6.49 -5.21
N PRO A 204 -8.34 -6.41 -6.07
CA PRO A 204 -7.11 -7.21 -5.89
C PRO A 204 -6.53 -7.08 -4.49
N LYS A 205 -6.54 -5.86 -3.91
CA LYS A 205 -6.06 -5.60 -2.56
C LYS A 205 -6.83 -6.37 -1.48
N LEU A 206 -8.15 -6.40 -1.55
CA LEU A 206 -8.99 -7.13 -0.58
C LEU A 206 -8.87 -8.64 -0.76
N TYR A 207 -8.86 -9.14 -2.02
CA TYR A 207 -8.60 -10.54 -2.30
C TYR A 207 -7.23 -11.01 -1.79
N ASN A 208 -6.17 -10.21 -1.99
CA ASN A 208 -4.85 -10.51 -1.43
C ASN A 208 -4.89 -10.59 0.10
N GLY A 209 -5.55 -9.64 0.77
CA GLY A 209 -5.69 -9.66 2.22
C GLY A 209 -6.43 -10.91 2.72
N SER A 210 -7.56 -11.27 2.10
CA SER A 210 -8.32 -12.49 2.39
C SER A 210 -7.48 -13.75 2.16
N ALA A 211 -6.78 -13.81 1.01
CA ALA A 211 -5.93 -14.94 0.66
C ALA A 211 -4.76 -15.12 1.63
N VAL A 212 -4.12 -14.03 2.07
CA VAL A 212 -3.08 -14.09 3.09
C VAL A 212 -3.62 -14.66 4.39
N CYS A 213 -4.81 -14.25 4.84
CA CYS A 213 -5.48 -14.84 6.01
C CYS A 213 -5.69 -16.34 5.81
N SER A 214 -6.20 -16.78 4.64
CA SER A 214 -6.41 -18.18 4.31
C SER A 214 -5.11 -18.98 4.31
N MET A 215 -4.02 -18.45 3.72
CA MET A 215 -2.69 -19.07 3.76
C MET A 215 -2.17 -19.21 5.20
N MET A 216 -2.34 -18.20 6.04
CA MET A 216 -1.93 -18.24 7.46
C MET A 216 -2.75 -19.25 8.28
N MET A 217 -3.95 -19.58 7.84
CA MET A 217 -4.82 -20.64 8.40
C MET A 217 -4.57 -22.02 7.75
N ASN A 218 -3.60 -22.13 6.85
CA ASN A 218 -3.29 -23.31 6.05
C ASN A 218 -4.41 -23.76 5.08
N SER A 219 -5.34 -22.87 4.74
CA SER A 219 -6.42 -23.11 3.75
C SER A 219 -5.95 -22.64 2.36
N TYR A 220 -4.96 -23.33 1.80
CA TYR A 220 -4.29 -22.90 0.56
C TYR A 220 -5.19 -22.97 -0.69
N GLU A 221 -6.18 -23.88 -0.71
CA GLU A 221 -7.14 -23.97 -1.80
C GLU A 221 -8.07 -22.76 -1.85
N ASP A 222 -8.51 -22.26 -0.68
CA ASP A 222 -9.31 -21.05 -0.58
C ASP A 222 -8.48 -19.82 -0.96
N ALA A 223 -7.23 -19.77 -0.51
CA ALA A 223 -6.30 -18.71 -0.89
C ALA A 223 -6.06 -18.67 -2.40
N GLU A 224 -5.85 -19.83 -3.05
CA GLU A 224 -5.67 -19.90 -4.51
C GLU A 224 -6.90 -19.38 -5.24
N ARG A 225 -8.11 -19.71 -4.79
CA ARG A 225 -9.36 -19.22 -5.39
C ARG A 225 -9.43 -17.69 -5.34
N ASP A 226 -9.22 -17.09 -4.16
CA ASP A 226 -9.27 -15.64 -3.98
C ASP A 226 -8.20 -14.92 -4.82
N LEU A 227 -6.98 -15.47 -4.88
CA LEU A 227 -5.90 -14.91 -5.68
C LEU A 227 -6.15 -15.03 -7.20
N LEU A 228 -6.84 -16.07 -7.65
CA LEU A 228 -7.23 -16.20 -9.05
C LEU A 228 -8.28 -15.16 -9.45
N GLU A 229 -9.22 -14.82 -8.54
CA GLU A 229 -10.15 -13.70 -8.75
C GLU A 229 -9.39 -12.36 -8.80
N ALA A 230 -8.40 -12.15 -7.94
CA ALA A 230 -7.55 -10.96 -7.98
C ALA A 230 -6.80 -10.81 -9.33
N VAL A 231 -6.19 -11.87 -9.84
CA VAL A 231 -5.51 -11.89 -11.15
C VAL A 231 -6.49 -11.66 -12.31
N ALA A 232 -7.74 -12.12 -12.19
CA ALA A 232 -8.76 -11.86 -13.21
C ALA A 232 -9.09 -10.35 -13.32
N ILE A 233 -8.98 -9.59 -12.22
CA ILE A 233 -9.18 -8.15 -12.19
C ILE A 233 -7.92 -7.42 -12.68
N ASP A 234 -6.74 -7.76 -12.12
CA ASP A 234 -5.45 -7.19 -12.53
C ASP A 234 -4.39 -8.29 -12.76
N PRO A 235 -4.19 -8.71 -14.03
CA PRO A 235 -3.22 -9.76 -14.37
C PRO A 235 -1.76 -9.37 -14.13
N LYS A 236 -1.48 -8.09 -13.88
CA LYS A 236 -0.11 -7.57 -13.70
C LYS A 236 0.20 -7.21 -12.25
N ASP A 237 -0.76 -7.35 -11.34
CA ASP A 237 -0.52 -7.04 -9.93
C ASP A 237 0.58 -7.94 -9.35
N GLY A 238 1.71 -7.33 -9.01
CA GLY A 238 2.90 -8.03 -8.54
C GLY A 238 2.70 -8.71 -7.19
N GLU A 239 1.87 -8.16 -6.31
CA GLU A 239 1.54 -8.75 -5.00
C GLU A 239 0.73 -10.02 -5.18
N THR A 240 -0.32 -9.98 -5.99
CA THR A 240 -1.15 -11.15 -6.32
C THR A 240 -0.33 -12.28 -6.93
N LEU A 241 0.54 -11.96 -7.90
CA LEU A 241 1.39 -12.95 -8.56
C LEU A 241 2.40 -13.57 -7.58
N ALA A 242 2.96 -12.78 -6.65
CA ALA A 242 3.87 -13.27 -5.61
C ALA A 242 3.15 -14.21 -4.63
N ASN A 243 1.96 -13.81 -4.17
CA ASN A 243 1.14 -14.64 -3.29
C ASN A 243 0.69 -15.93 -3.97
N LEU A 244 0.32 -15.90 -5.27
CA LEU A 244 0.03 -17.10 -6.06
C LEU A 244 1.24 -18.01 -6.19
N ALA A 245 2.45 -17.47 -6.40
CA ALA A 245 3.66 -18.27 -6.45
C ALA A 245 3.92 -19.00 -5.13
N ALA A 246 3.76 -18.31 -4.00
CA ALA A 246 3.89 -18.90 -2.67
C ALA A 246 2.81 -19.96 -2.40
N CYS A 247 1.55 -19.64 -2.68
CA CYS A 247 0.41 -20.55 -2.49
C CYS A 247 0.58 -21.85 -3.33
N ALA A 248 0.99 -21.70 -4.60
CA ALA A 248 1.23 -22.85 -5.49
C ALA A 248 2.28 -23.82 -4.92
N LEU A 249 3.36 -23.30 -4.32
CA LEU A 249 4.39 -24.14 -3.69
C LEU A 249 3.82 -24.95 -2.52
N HIS A 250 2.98 -24.35 -1.68
CA HIS A 250 2.32 -25.05 -0.59
C HIS A 250 1.33 -26.12 -1.08
N LEU A 251 0.71 -25.90 -2.23
CA LEU A 251 -0.16 -26.90 -2.90
C LEU A 251 0.63 -27.97 -3.69
N GLY A 252 1.96 -27.97 -3.67
CA GLY A 252 2.78 -28.87 -4.46
C GLY A 252 2.72 -28.61 -5.97
N LYS A 253 2.27 -27.42 -6.39
CA LYS A 253 2.16 -27.01 -7.79
C LYS A 253 3.40 -26.20 -8.22
N SER A 254 3.68 -26.14 -9.52
CA SER A 254 4.75 -25.29 -10.05
C SER A 254 4.40 -23.81 -9.93
N SER A 255 5.28 -23.03 -9.31
CA SER A 255 5.19 -21.56 -9.23
C SER A 255 5.72 -20.84 -10.48
N ALA A 256 6.39 -21.56 -11.39
CA ALA A 256 7.14 -20.98 -12.51
C ALA A 256 6.31 -20.02 -13.39
N ARG A 257 5.01 -20.34 -13.63
CA ARG A 257 4.12 -19.48 -14.43
C ARG A 257 3.93 -18.11 -13.79
N PHE A 258 3.80 -18.04 -12.48
CA PHE A 258 3.56 -16.79 -11.75
C PHE A 258 4.85 -15.97 -11.63
N VAL A 259 5.99 -16.63 -11.37
CA VAL A 259 7.31 -15.98 -11.37
C VAL A 259 7.62 -15.39 -12.74
N ASN A 260 7.33 -16.12 -13.84
CA ASN A 260 7.51 -15.59 -15.18
C ASN A 260 6.57 -14.44 -15.50
N ALA A 261 5.32 -14.49 -15.03
CA ALA A 261 4.37 -13.39 -15.18
C ALA A 261 4.85 -12.13 -14.44
N MET A 262 5.36 -12.25 -13.21
CA MET A 262 5.98 -11.13 -12.48
C MET A 262 7.15 -10.50 -13.26
N LYS A 263 8.03 -11.33 -13.82
CA LYS A 263 9.16 -10.85 -14.64
C LYS A 263 8.70 -10.11 -15.89
N GLN A 264 7.61 -10.56 -16.51
CA GLN A 264 7.05 -9.95 -17.72
C GLN A 264 6.26 -8.67 -17.41
N ALA A 265 5.66 -8.56 -16.23
CA ALA A 265 4.93 -7.37 -15.83
C ALA A 265 5.82 -6.13 -15.70
N GLY A 266 7.15 -6.31 -15.58
CA GLY A 266 8.11 -5.20 -15.51
C GLY A 266 8.00 -4.34 -14.25
N VAL A 267 7.17 -4.75 -13.29
CA VAL A 267 7.00 -4.03 -12.04
C VAL A 267 8.13 -4.41 -11.09
N ALA A 268 8.80 -3.41 -10.50
CA ALA A 268 9.75 -3.64 -9.43
C ALA A 268 9.04 -4.39 -8.28
N ASN A 269 9.34 -5.67 -8.14
CA ASN A 269 8.68 -6.54 -7.17
C ASN A 269 9.71 -6.98 -6.12
N GLU A 270 9.43 -6.65 -4.86
CA GLU A 270 10.28 -7.01 -3.73
C GLU A 270 10.53 -8.53 -3.65
N ALA A 271 9.54 -9.35 -4.01
CA ALA A 271 9.67 -10.80 -4.05
C ALA A 271 10.70 -11.26 -5.10
N LEU A 272 10.71 -10.67 -6.30
CA LEU A 272 11.72 -10.97 -7.33
C LEU A 272 13.12 -10.57 -6.88
N THR A 273 13.26 -9.40 -6.26
CA THR A 273 14.54 -8.93 -5.72
C THR A 273 15.07 -9.88 -4.63
N LYS A 274 14.21 -10.33 -3.72
CA LYS A 274 14.55 -11.31 -2.68
C LYS A 274 14.92 -12.65 -3.28
N ILE A 275 14.17 -13.17 -4.24
CA ILE A 275 14.49 -14.43 -4.93
C ILE A 275 15.88 -14.33 -5.58
N ALA A 276 16.15 -13.28 -6.35
CA ALA A 276 17.44 -13.08 -7.00
C ALA A 276 18.60 -12.93 -6.00
N SER A 277 18.36 -12.35 -4.83
CA SER A 277 19.35 -12.27 -3.75
C SER A 277 19.64 -13.64 -3.16
N LEU A 278 18.59 -14.43 -2.87
CA LEU A 278 18.72 -15.77 -2.31
C LEU A 278 19.41 -16.72 -3.29
N GLU A 279 19.13 -16.64 -4.59
CA GLU A 279 19.83 -17.41 -5.63
C GLU A 279 21.34 -17.11 -5.63
N ARG A 280 21.70 -15.82 -5.61
CA ARG A 280 23.13 -15.43 -5.55
C ARG A 280 23.82 -15.87 -4.27
N ASP A 281 23.14 -15.81 -3.12
CA ASP A 281 23.69 -16.26 -1.84
C ASP A 281 23.87 -17.78 -1.81
N PHE A 282 22.94 -18.52 -2.40
CA PHE A 282 23.04 -19.96 -2.57
C PHE A 282 24.22 -20.35 -3.46
N ASP A 283 24.37 -19.72 -4.63
CA ASP A 283 25.46 -19.99 -5.57
C ASP A 283 26.81 -19.70 -4.92
N ARG A 284 26.92 -18.61 -4.16
CA ARG A 284 28.12 -18.27 -3.41
C ARG A 284 28.45 -19.32 -2.35
N ALA A 285 27.45 -19.78 -1.60
CA ALA A 285 27.64 -20.81 -0.59
C ALA A 285 27.99 -22.17 -1.24
N ALA A 286 27.31 -22.54 -2.31
CA ALA A 286 27.58 -23.77 -3.05
C ALA A 286 29.00 -23.80 -3.64
N ALA A 287 29.48 -22.67 -4.18
CA ALA A 287 30.85 -22.55 -4.67
C ALA A 287 31.93 -22.64 -3.56
N ALA A 288 31.56 -22.31 -2.31
CA ALA A 288 32.47 -22.44 -1.17
C ALA A 288 32.55 -23.86 -0.58
N VAL A 289 31.62 -24.75 -0.95
CA VAL A 289 31.66 -26.16 -0.55
C VAL A 289 32.61 -26.90 -1.49
N VAL A 290 33.85 -27.08 -1.01
CA VAL A 290 34.84 -27.94 -1.68
C VAL A 290 34.43 -29.39 -1.34
N LEU A 291 33.94 -30.13 -2.32
CA LEU A 291 33.70 -31.56 -2.22
C LEU A 291 35.03 -32.37 -2.30
#